data_89d1373b83eb3396ef01ef8953916d9f
#
_entry.id   89d1373b83eb3396ef01ef8953916d9f
#
_cell.length_a   1.000
_cell.length_b   1.000
_cell.length_c   1.000
_cell.angle_alpha   90.00
_cell.angle_beta   90.00
_cell.angle_gamma   90.00
#
_symmetry.space_group_name_H-M   'P 1'
#
loop_
_entity.id
_entity.type
_entity.pdbx_description
1 polymer ?
#
loop_
_entity_poly.entity_id
_entity_poly.type
_entity_poly.pdbx_seq_one_letter_code
_entity_poly.pdbx_strand_id
1 'polypeptide(L)'
;MKRRGIQPRRDFLKTAVAVAATGAARWAMAGGDERRLLAGEGVVDITQPLGAEMGGFHRPPGKERRITSIRQPSAVRALVLKFAETEIAVCSLDVAMVSQEMAARVRSAVARQTGIPAANVRVCATHTHSMPGFCFLRQWGAIPQEFMAVVEQRTVEAVRQAKDDLAAAEVALGKSRVKGGNYNRTAKKTCKTDERFTHDSSDDDRWLDTTLQALLFHRAGKRTLLWYHFSAHAVCFSDEAAGPDWPGMVAELLRKNEKLQPSFLQGHCGDVDPGNGGSPRNGPEQTVQAIYLALQKAIASAVPLPVDRLRTLREPFSVPLDMALLKSWLQQYQKEPEKCVKGPWVDAGFAADWFRANAQRDLSQTHLPCTLSAVQLGEVALLFHPGELYSYYGLAIRRDSPSRETLVVGYTDGLLGYLCDPKAYQAGEYAAVVVPKILDNPPFAPTAARQMTAAALAMLNSLHNQV
;
A
#
# COMPACT_ATOMS: atom_id res chain seq x y z
N MET A 1 -25.14 50.28 -20.22
CA MET A 1 -24.65 49.16 -19.42
C MET A 1 -24.33 47.97 -20.34
N LYS A 2 -23.04 47.79 -20.65
CA LYS A 2 -22.57 46.70 -21.55
C LYS A 2 -22.28 45.47 -20.72
N ARG A 3 -22.97 44.33 -21.02
CA ARG A 3 -22.71 43.00 -20.44
C ARG A 3 -21.37 42.50 -20.98
N ARG A 4 -20.41 42.21 -20.09
CA ARG A 4 -19.18 41.49 -20.42
C ARG A 4 -19.50 39.97 -20.46
N GLY A 5 -19.30 39.38 -21.64
CA GLY A 5 -19.45 37.94 -21.83
C GLY A 5 -18.31 37.16 -21.13
N ILE A 6 -18.70 36.06 -20.46
CA ILE A 6 -17.78 35.09 -19.86
C ILE A 6 -17.34 34.16 -20.99
N GLN A 7 -16.07 34.18 -21.34
CA GLN A 7 -15.48 33.20 -22.27
C GLN A 7 -15.36 31.82 -21.60
N PRO A 8 -15.63 30.71 -22.31
CA PRO A 8 -15.62 29.37 -21.74
C PRO A 8 -14.20 28.85 -21.52
N ARG A 9 -14.00 28.19 -20.38
CA ARG A 9 -12.78 27.54 -19.86
C ARG A 9 -12.14 26.46 -20.77
N ARG A 10 -12.57 26.27 -22.00
CA ARG A 10 -12.10 25.21 -22.91
C ARG A 10 -10.73 25.44 -23.56
N ASP A 11 -10.21 26.65 -23.55
CA ASP A 11 -8.96 26.96 -24.29
C ASP A 11 -7.70 26.87 -23.44
N PHE A 12 -7.82 26.78 -22.12
CA PHE A 12 -6.66 26.63 -21.22
C PHE A 12 -6.03 25.23 -21.25
N LEU A 13 -6.81 24.20 -21.64
CA LEU A 13 -6.33 22.82 -21.70
C LEU A 13 -5.58 22.45 -22.98
N LYS A 14 -5.77 23.21 -24.06
CA LYS A 14 -5.06 22.95 -25.32
C LYS A 14 -3.61 23.39 -25.31
N THR A 15 -3.24 24.34 -24.46
CA THR A 15 -1.86 24.86 -24.38
C THR A 15 -0.95 23.97 -23.50
N ALA A 16 -1.50 23.22 -22.52
CA ALA A 16 -0.72 22.35 -21.65
C ALA A 16 -0.25 21.06 -22.34
N VAL A 17 -1.02 20.54 -23.31
CA VAL A 17 -0.66 19.33 -24.06
C VAL A 17 0.41 19.61 -25.13
N ALA A 18 0.48 20.82 -25.67
CA ALA A 18 1.45 21.18 -26.69
C ALA A 18 2.88 21.44 -26.15
N VAL A 19 3.03 21.78 -24.85
CA VAL A 19 4.35 22.03 -24.23
C VAL A 19 5.04 20.72 -23.85
N ALA A 20 4.30 19.64 -23.60
CA ALA A 20 4.88 18.33 -23.33
C ALA A 20 5.49 17.64 -24.56
N ALA A 21 5.05 18.01 -25.78
CA ALA A 21 5.54 17.39 -27.01
C ALA A 21 6.82 18.02 -27.57
N THR A 22 7.20 19.24 -27.17
CA THR A 22 8.40 19.93 -27.68
C THR A 22 9.65 19.80 -26.81
N GLY A 23 9.53 19.27 -25.59
CA GLY A 23 10.64 18.98 -24.68
C GLY A 23 11.38 17.65 -24.98
N ALA A 24 10.75 16.72 -25.69
CA ALA A 24 11.27 15.37 -25.93
C ALA A 24 12.39 15.27 -27.00
N ALA A 25 12.70 16.37 -27.70
CA ALA A 25 13.57 16.32 -28.89
C ALA A 25 15.06 16.66 -28.65
N ARG A 26 15.53 16.81 -27.41
CA ARG A 26 16.93 17.30 -27.17
C ARG A 26 17.85 16.44 -26.27
N TRP A 27 17.44 15.25 -25.85
CA TRP A 27 18.31 14.34 -25.07
C TRP A 27 18.57 13.03 -25.79
N ALA A 28 18.96 13.11 -27.05
CA ALA A 28 19.49 11.96 -27.76
C ALA A 28 21.01 11.95 -27.71
N MET A 29 21.55 10.78 -27.30
CA MET A 29 22.91 10.33 -27.57
C MET A 29 24.05 10.76 -26.62
N ALA A 30 24.17 10.08 -25.47
CA ALA A 30 25.49 9.74 -24.91
C ALA A 30 25.34 8.59 -23.92
N GLY A 31 25.81 7.44 -24.29
CA GLY A 31 25.93 6.25 -23.44
C GLY A 31 25.52 4.98 -24.21
N GLY A 32 26.39 4.00 -24.25
CA GLY A 32 26.12 2.72 -24.89
C GLY A 32 24.83 2.08 -24.39
N ASP A 33 24.21 1.23 -25.19
CA ASP A 33 22.87 0.63 -25.03
C ASP A 33 22.67 -0.12 -23.69
N GLU A 34 23.75 -0.48 -23.00
CA GLU A 34 23.75 -1.26 -21.75
C GLU A 34 23.41 -0.45 -20.48
N ARG A 35 23.35 0.89 -20.51
CA ARG A 35 23.09 1.76 -19.34
C ARG A 35 21.78 2.55 -19.45
N ARG A 36 20.77 1.99 -20.09
CA ARG A 36 19.45 2.58 -20.15
C ARG A 36 18.49 1.83 -19.25
N LEU A 37 17.63 2.58 -18.56
CA LEU A 37 16.50 1.97 -17.86
C LEU A 37 15.53 1.39 -18.87
N LEU A 38 15.14 0.14 -18.66
CA LEU A 38 14.00 -0.48 -19.34
C LEU A 38 12.86 -0.60 -18.34
N ALA A 39 11.64 -0.32 -18.79
CA ALA A 39 10.43 -0.49 -18.01
C ALA A 39 9.36 -1.21 -18.84
N GLY A 40 8.66 -2.16 -18.23
CA GLY A 40 7.54 -2.87 -18.83
C GLY A 40 6.42 -3.09 -17.82
N GLU A 41 5.19 -3.20 -18.29
CA GLU A 41 4.01 -3.43 -17.45
C GLU A 41 3.15 -4.55 -18.00
N GLY A 42 2.75 -5.47 -17.10
CA GLY A 42 1.73 -6.48 -17.35
C GLY A 42 0.51 -6.25 -16.47
N VAL A 43 -0.67 -6.46 -17.04
CA VAL A 43 -1.96 -6.31 -16.34
C VAL A 43 -2.82 -7.53 -16.60
N VAL A 44 -3.19 -8.23 -15.54
CA VAL A 44 -3.97 -9.47 -15.64
C VAL A 44 -5.19 -9.38 -14.73
N ASP A 45 -6.35 -9.74 -15.25
CA ASP A 45 -7.61 -9.75 -14.50
C ASP A 45 -7.59 -10.82 -13.40
N ILE A 46 -8.01 -10.40 -12.19
CA ILE A 46 -8.23 -11.25 -11.02
C ILE A 46 -9.62 -11.02 -10.42
N THR A 47 -10.59 -10.67 -11.28
CA THR A 47 -11.96 -10.47 -10.81
C THR A 47 -12.50 -11.76 -10.21
N GLN A 48 -12.95 -11.64 -8.97
CA GLN A 48 -13.39 -12.74 -8.14
C GLN A 48 -14.75 -13.30 -8.60
N PRO A 49 -14.95 -14.63 -8.60
CA PRO A 49 -16.27 -15.22 -8.75
C PRO A 49 -17.25 -14.79 -7.64
N LEU A 50 -18.55 -14.74 -7.98
CA LEU A 50 -19.60 -14.49 -7.00
C LEU A 50 -19.63 -15.58 -5.92
N GLY A 51 -20.08 -15.22 -4.71
CA GLY A 51 -20.24 -16.12 -3.57
C GLY A 51 -19.02 -16.27 -2.66
N ALA A 52 -17.83 -15.82 -3.08
CA ALA A 52 -16.66 -15.86 -2.23
C ALA A 52 -16.76 -14.86 -1.07
N GLU A 53 -16.11 -15.19 0.05
CA GLU A 53 -16.07 -14.30 1.21
C GLU A 53 -15.13 -13.12 0.99
N MET A 54 -15.59 -11.94 1.44
CA MET A 54 -14.82 -10.69 1.38
C MET A 54 -14.13 -10.45 2.72
N GLY A 55 -12.90 -9.98 2.68
CA GLY A 55 -12.15 -9.55 3.86
C GLY A 55 -12.52 -8.15 4.35
N GLY A 56 -11.94 -7.77 5.50
CA GLY A 56 -11.85 -6.38 5.93
C GLY A 56 -12.91 -5.86 6.89
N PHE A 57 -14.00 -6.60 7.15
CA PHE A 57 -15.02 -6.23 8.13
C PHE A 57 -15.46 -7.44 8.96
N HIS A 58 -15.65 -7.22 10.28
CA HIS A 58 -16.19 -8.24 11.17
C HIS A 58 -17.55 -8.74 10.71
N ARG A 59 -17.70 -10.05 10.70
CA ARG A 59 -18.98 -10.74 10.58
C ARG A 59 -18.93 -12.01 11.43
N PRO A 60 -19.90 -12.22 12.34
CA PRO A 60 -19.97 -13.46 13.09
C PRO A 60 -20.21 -14.65 12.16
N PRO A 61 -19.84 -15.88 12.56
CA PRO A 61 -20.05 -17.09 11.78
C PRO A 61 -21.51 -17.24 11.33
N GLY A 62 -21.71 -17.60 10.06
CA GLY A 62 -23.03 -17.69 9.41
C GLY A 62 -23.59 -16.37 8.88
N LYS A 63 -22.86 -15.26 9.02
CA LYS A 63 -23.23 -13.93 8.49
C LYS A 63 -22.08 -13.29 7.71
N GLU A 64 -21.23 -14.12 7.10
CA GLU A 64 -20.07 -13.67 6.32
C GLU A 64 -20.50 -12.77 5.17
N ARG A 65 -19.69 -11.75 4.88
CA ARG A 65 -19.86 -10.94 3.67
C ARG A 65 -19.44 -11.75 2.46
N ARG A 66 -20.38 -11.97 1.53
CA ARG A 66 -20.11 -12.72 0.29
C ARG A 66 -20.36 -11.83 -0.92
N ILE A 67 -19.53 -11.98 -1.93
CA ILE A 67 -19.62 -11.22 -3.17
C ILE A 67 -20.94 -11.57 -3.88
N THR A 68 -21.81 -10.58 -4.02
CA THR A 68 -23.09 -10.70 -4.75
C THR A 68 -23.05 -10.03 -6.11
N SER A 69 -22.12 -9.08 -6.31
CA SER A 69 -21.94 -8.38 -7.58
C SER A 69 -20.50 -7.85 -7.73
N ILE A 70 -20.13 -7.45 -8.94
CA ILE A 70 -18.84 -6.84 -9.24
C ILE A 70 -19.08 -5.35 -9.52
N ARG A 71 -18.52 -4.48 -8.66
CA ARG A 71 -18.55 -3.02 -8.86
C ARG A 71 -17.59 -2.61 -9.95
N GLN A 72 -16.36 -3.12 -9.90
CA GLN A 72 -15.33 -2.91 -10.91
C GLN A 72 -14.43 -4.15 -10.99
N PRO A 73 -13.89 -4.47 -12.18
CA PRO A 73 -12.90 -5.54 -12.32
C PRO A 73 -11.66 -5.26 -11.48
N SER A 74 -11.13 -6.30 -10.86
CA SER A 74 -9.89 -6.28 -10.09
C SER A 74 -8.74 -6.85 -10.91
N ALA A 75 -7.52 -6.36 -10.70
CA ALA A 75 -6.36 -6.80 -11.48
C ALA A 75 -5.10 -6.97 -10.62
N VAL A 76 -4.19 -7.77 -11.12
CA VAL A 76 -2.76 -7.68 -10.81
C VAL A 76 -2.13 -6.75 -11.83
N ARG A 77 -1.30 -5.83 -11.36
CA ARG A 77 -0.44 -4.99 -12.19
C ARG A 77 1.00 -5.23 -11.78
N ALA A 78 1.84 -5.61 -12.73
CA ALA A 78 3.26 -5.84 -12.50
C ALA A 78 4.09 -4.82 -13.28
N LEU A 79 5.01 -4.15 -12.58
CA LEU A 79 6.05 -3.31 -13.16
C LEU A 79 7.36 -4.10 -13.12
N VAL A 80 8.00 -4.28 -14.28
CA VAL A 80 9.36 -4.78 -14.36
C VAL A 80 10.27 -3.62 -14.74
N LEU A 81 11.33 -3.43 -13.95
CA LEU A 81 12.41 -2.47 -14.24
C LEU A 81 13.70 -3.23 -14.42
N LYS A 82 14.48 -2.84 -15.44
CA LYS A 82 15.82 -3.37 -15.68
C LYS A 82 16.80 -2.23 -15.96
N PHE A 83 17.94 -2.26 -15.26
CA PHE A 83 19.05 -1.35 -15.49
C PHE A 83 20.34 -2.14 -15.30
N ALA A 84 21.17 -2.18 -16.34
CA ALA A 84 22.33 -3.07 -16.40
C ALA A 84 21.92 -4.52 -16.03
N GLU A 85 22.60 -5.14 -15.10
CA GLU A 85 22.33 -6.53 -14.66
C GLU A 85 21.20 -6.63 -13.62
N THR A 86 20.75 -5.49 -13.06
CA THR A 86 19.67 -5.50 -12.05
C THR A 86 18.30 -5.52 -12.71
N GLU A 87 17.50 -6.52 -12.37
CA GLU A 87 16.11 -6.65 -12.79
C GLU A 87 15.23 -6.86 -11.57
N ILE A 88 14.13 -6.09 -11.46
CA ILE A 88 13.18 -6.15 -10.35
C ILE A 88 11.75 -6.23 -10.86
N ALA A 89 10.85 -6.80 -10.06
CA ALA A 89 9.43 -6.78 -10.30
C ALA A 89 8.67 -6.26 -9.07
N VAL A 90 7.75 -5.33 -9.28
CA VAL A 90 6.81 -4.83 -8.27
C VAL A 90 5.40 -5.18 -8.74
N CYS A 91 4.68 -5.98 -7.95
CA CYS A 91 3.32 -6.41 -8.26
C CYS A 91 2.34 -5.73 -7.31
N SER A 92 1.36 -5.02 -7.85
CA SER A 92 0.23 -4.43 -7.11
C SER A 92 -1.02 -5.26 -7.38
N LEU A 93 -1.60 -5.82 -6.33
CA LEU A 93 -2.75 -6.72 -6.39
C LEU A 93 -3.98 -6.03 -5.78
N ASP A 94 -5.09 -6.00 -6.51
CA ASP A 94 -6.38 -5.51 -5.99
C ASP A 94 -7.02 -6.57 -5.08
N VAL A 95 -6.40 -6.80 -3.92
CA VAL A 95 -6.85 -7.72 -2.87
C VAL A 95 -6.73 -7.06 -1.50
N ALA A 96 -7.40 -7.60 -0.49
CA ALA A 96 -7.33 -7.03 0.85
C ALA A 96 -5.92 -7.17 1.47
N MET A 97 -5.30 -8.34 1.34
CA MET A 97 -3.95 -8.62 1.86
C MET A 97 -3.36 -9.89 1.24
N VAL A 98 -2.04 -10.02 1.34
CA VAL A 98 -1.29 -11.22 0.96
C VAL A 98 -0.58 -11.81 2.19
N SER A 99 -0.43 -13.13 2.25
CA SER A 99 0.38 -13.76 3.31
C SER A 99 1.86 -13.86 2.90
N GLN A 100 2.73 -14.06 3.89
CA GLN A 100 4.16 -14.28 3.65
C GLN A 100 4.40 -15.53 2.81
N GLU A 101 3.64 -16.59 3.05
CA GLU A 101 3.72 -17.87 2.34
C GLU A 101 3.28 -17.72 0.88
N MET A 102 2.14 -17.04 0.63
CA MET A 102 1.68 -16.74 -0.73
C MET A 102 2.73 -15.91 -1.48
N ALA A 103 3.21 -14.84 -0.89
CA ALA A 103 4.23 -13.99 -1.49
C ALA A 103 5.53 -14.77 -1.79
N ALA A 104 5.94 -15.67 -0.90
CA ALA A 104 7.11 -16.54 -1.12
C ALA A 104 6.91 -17.49 -2.30
N ARG A 105 5.72 -18.11 -2.44
CA ARG A 105 5.40 -18.97 -3.59
C ARG A 105 5.41 -18.18 -4.90
N VAL A 106 4.80 -16.98 -4.92
CA VAL A 106 4.82 -16.09 -6.09
C VAL A 106 6.25 -15.73 -6.47
N ARG A 107 7.07 -15.24 -5.53
CA ARG A 107 8.48 -14.88 -5.78
C ARG A 107 9.27 -16.05 -6.36
N SER A 108 9.11 -17.24 -5.79
CA SER A 108 9.78 -18.46 -6.28
C SER A 108 9.31 -18.85 -7.69
N ALA A 109 8.02 -18.72 -7.98
CA ALA A 109 7.46 -19.03 -9.29
C ALA A 109 7.91 -18.01 -10.35
N VAL A 110 7.92 -16.71 -10.02
CA VAL A 110 8.48 -15.65 -10.89
C VAL A 110 9.94 -15.95 -11.22
N ALA A 111 10.77 -16.26 -10.22
CA ALA A 111 12.18 -16.55 -10.45
C ALA A 111 12.38 -17.74 -11.41
N ARG A 112 11.61 -18.81 -11.24
CA ARG A 112 11.69 -19.97 -12.13
C ARG A 112 11.23 -19.69 -13.58
N GLN A 113 10.21 -18.84 -13.75
CA GLN A 113 9.60 -18.62 -15.07
C GLN A 113 10.19 -17.44 -15.84
N THR A 114 10.75 -16.45 -15.13
CA THR A 114 11.23 -15.21 -15.77
C THR A 114 12.73 -14.96 -15.59
N GLY A 115 13.39 -15.67 -14.67
CA GLY A 115 14.80 -15.45 -14.33
C GLY A 115 15.02 -14.24 -13.40
N ILE A 116 13.98 -13.45 -13.06
CA ILE A 116 14.11 -12.37 -12.07
C ILE A 116 14.37 -13.00 -10.70
N PRO A 117 15.46 -12.66 -9.99
CA PRO A 117 15.74 -13.25 -8.68
C PRO A 117 14.56 -13.08 -7.71
N ALA A 118 14.22 -14.13 -6.95
CA ALA A 118 13.10 -14.10 -5.99
C ALA A 118 13.24 -12.95 -4.96
N ALA A 119 14.48 -12.59 -4.60
CA ALA A 119 14.77 -11.46 -3.72
C ALA A 119 14.40 -10.10 -4.34
N ASN A 120 14.28 -10.01 -5.66
CA ASN A 120 13.99 -8.80 -6.41
C ASN A 120 12.49 -8.63 -6.74
N VAL A 121 11.63 -9.52 -6.27
CA VAL A 121 10.17 -9.44 -6.50
C VAL A 121 9.46 -8.94 -5.25
N ARG A 122 8.51 -8.01 -5.42
CA ARG A 122 7.64 -7.43 -4.37
C ARG A 122 6.19 -7.74 -4.70
N VAL A 123 5.44 -8.24 -3.73
CA VAL A 123 4.01 -8.57 -3.87
C VAL A 123 3.23 -7.69 -2.90
N CYS A 124 2.59 -6.65 -3.44
CA CYS A 124 1.92 -5.60 -2.67
C CYS A 124 0.39 -5.73 -2.82
N ALA A 125 -0.36 -5.66 -1.73
CA ALA A 125 -1.81 -5.52 -1.77
C ALA A 125 -2.23 -4.05 -1.81
N THR A 126 -3.27 -3.71 -2.57
CA THR A 126 -3.89 -2.38 -2.52
C THR A 126 -4.71 -2.17 -1.24
N HIS A 127 -4.91 -3.24 -0.48
CA HIS A 127 -5.64 -3.30 0.77
C HIS A 127 -7.12 -2.91 0.61
N THR A 128 -7.74 -3.27 -0.51
CA THR A 128 -9.18 -3.05 -0.70
C THR A 128 -10.01 -3.94 0.22
N HIS A 129 -10.92 -3.34 0.99
CA HIS A 129 -11.87 -4.07 1.83
C HIS A 129 -13.10 -4.58 1.05
N SER A 130 -13.05 -4.50 -0.27
CA SER A 130 -14.09 -5.02 -1.17
C SER A 130 -13.63 -6.24 -1.99
N MET A 131 -12.59 -6.95 -1.49
CA MET A 131 -12.07 -8.20 -2.07
C MET A 131 -11.67 -9.17 -0.96
N PRO A 132 -11.47 -10.45 -1.26
CA PRO A 132 -10.90 -11.40 -0.30
C PRO A 132 -9.50 -11.01 0.16
N GLY A 133 -9.12 -11.54 1.33
CA GLY A 133 -7.76 -11.52 1.85
C GLY A 133 -7.13 -12.91 1.81
N PHE A 134 -5.81 -12.96 1.76
CA PHE A 134 -5.04 -14.20 1.72
C PHE A 134 -4.17 -14.41 2.98
N CYS A 135 -4.60 -13.78 4.09
CA CYS A 135 -4.11 -14.04 5.45
C CYS A 135 -5.25 -14.55 6.33
N PHE A 136 -4.93 -15.25 7.41
CA PHE A 136 -5.93 -15.58 8.41
C PHE A 136 -6.44 -14.31 9.09
N LEU A 137 -7.75 -14.17 9.14
CA LEU A 137 -8.46 -13.11 9.84
C LEU A 137 -9.65 -13.72 10.60
N ARG A 138 -9.59 -13.74 11.92
CA ARG A 138 -10.68 -14.27 12.74
C ARG A 138 -11.97 -13.50 12.53
N GLN A 139 -12.96 -14.13 11.89
CA GLN A 139 -14.28 -13.54 11.61
C GLN A 139 -14.26 -12.25 10.74
N TRP A 140 -13.21 -12.08 9.90
CA TRP A 140 -13.05 -11.00 8.93
C TRP A 140 -12.95 -11.49 7.48
N GLY A 141 -13.51 -12.67 7.19
CA GLY A 141 -13.48 -13.36 5.90
C GLY A 141 -12.51 -14.54 5.87
N ALA A 142 -12.94 -15.63 5.29
CA ALA A 142 -12.12 -16.82 5.07
C ALA A 142 -11.17 -16.64 3.89
N ILE A 143 -10.06 -17.40 3.88
CA ILE A 143 -9.14 -17.45 2.75
C ILE A 143 -9.74 -18.37 1.68
N PRO A 144 -10.08 -17.84 0.49
CA PRO A 144 -10.56 -18.66 -0.62
C PRO A 144 -9.36 -19.32 -1.32
N GLN A 145 -8.98 -20.52 -0.88
CA GLN A 145 -7.74 -21.20 -1.28
C GLN A 145 -7.60 -21.38 -2.81
N GLU A 146 -8.68 -21.78 -3.48
CA GLU A 146 -8.68 -21.96 -4.96
C GLU A 146 -8.44 -20.64 -5.68
N PHE A 147 -9.10 -19.57 -5.22
CA PHE A 147 -8.91 -18.25 -5.82
C PHE A 147 -7.51 -17.70 -5.51
N MET A 148 -6.98 -17.92 -4.31
CA MET A 148 -5.61 -17.54 -3.98
C MET A 148 -4.61 -18.20 -4.96
N ALA A 149 -4.77 -19.48 -5.28
CA ALA A 149 -3.93 -20.16 -6.25
C ALA A 149 -4.05 -19.56 -7.67
N VAL A 150 -5.26 -19.16 -8.08
CA VAL A 150 -5.46 -18.44 -9.35
C VAL A 150 -4.73 -17.10 -9.33
N VAL A 151 -4.83 -16.32 -8.25
CA VAL A 151 -4.16 -15.01 -8.12
C VAL A 151 -2.64 -15.17 -8.14
N GLU A 152 -2.09 -16.22 -7.52
CA GLU A 152 -0.65 -16.53 -7.60
C GLU A 152 -0.21 -16.74 -9.06
N GLN A 153 -0.92 -17.56 -9.82
CA GLN A 153 -0.63 -17.81 -11.24
C GLN A 153 -0.76 -16.54 -12.10
N ARG A 154 -1.83 -15.74 -11.88
CA ARG A 154 -2.06 -14.48 -12.59
C ARG A 154 -1.00 -13.44 -12.26
N THR A 155 -0.46 -13.45 -11.03
CA THR A 155 0.66 -12.57 -10.66
C THR A 155 1.93 -12.93 -11.42
N VAL A 156 2.25 -14.21 -11.55
CA VAL A 156 3.39 -14.67 -12.36
C VAL A 156 3.19 -14.33 -13.85
N GLU A 157 1.98 -14.51 -14.36
CA GLU A 157 1.62 -14.13 -15.74
C GLU A 157 1.81 -12.62 -15.97
N ALA A 158 1.36 -11.77 -15.04
CA ALA A 158 1.54 -10.31 -15.13
C ALA A 158 3.03 -9.92 -15.17
N VAL A 159 3.88 -10.56 -14.37
CA VAL A 159 5.33 -10.32 -14.39
C VAL A 159 5.94 -10.76 -15.72
N ARG A 160 5.52 -11.91 -16.28
CA ARG A 160 5.98 -12.37 -17.59
C ARG A 160 5.58 -11.37 -18.69
N GLN A 161 4.30 -10.92 -18.71
CA GLN A 161 3.84 -9.88 -19.65
C GLN A 161 4.65 -8.58 -19.49
N ALA A 162 4.94 -8.16 -18.26
CA ALA A 162 5.73 -6.96 -18.00
C ALA A 162 7.17 -7.12 -18.52
N LYS A 163 7.75 -8.29 -18.37
CA LYS A 163 9.10 -8.59 -18.91
C LYS A 163 9.12 -8.58 -20.44
N ASP A 164 8.10 -9.16 -21.08
CA ASP A 164 7.94 -9.15 -22.54
C ASP A 164 7.65 -7.72 -23.08
N ASP A 165 7.07 -6.84 -22.25
CA ASP A 165 6.76 -5.43 -22.58
C ASP A 165 7.92 -4.46 -22.33
N LEU A 166 9.08 -4.90 -21.87
CA LEU A 166 10.23 -4.03 -21.60
C LEU A 166 10.57 -3.13 -22.79
N ALA A 167 10.79 -1.86 -22.52
CA ALA A 167 11.28 -0.87 -23.48
C ALA A 167 12.06 0.22 -22.74
N ALA A 168 12.97 0.90 -23.46
CA ALA A 168 13.72 2.02 -22.93
C ALA A 168 12.77 3.09 -22.39
N ALA A 169 13.05 3.56 -21.18
CA ALA A 169 12.18 4.46 -20.45
C ALA A 169 12.96 5.62 -19.83
N GLU A 170 12.38 6.81 -19.93
CA GLU A 170 12.74 7.98 -19.15
C GLU A 170 11.75 8.11 -17.98
N VAL A 171 12.26 8.41 -16.79
CA VAL A 171 11.42 8.53 -15.59
C VAL A 171 11.18 9.99 -15.26
N ALA A 172 9.95 10.29 -14.87
CA ALA A 172 9.63 11.56 -14.24
C ALA A 172 8.92 11.31 -12.90
N LEU A 173 9.19 12.16 -11.92
CA LEU A 173 8.57 12.14 -10.61
C LEU A 173 7.66 13.35 -10.45
N GLY A 174 6.37 13.10 -10.24
CA GLY A 174 5.38 14.10 -9.89
C GLY A 174 5.01 14.03 -8.42
N LYS A 175 4.70 15.20 -7.83
CA LYS A 175 4.31 15.29 -6.42
C LYS A 175 3.21 16.32 -6.24
N SER A 176 2.22 16.00 -5.44
CA SER A 176 1.15 16.92 -5.08
C SER A 176 0.59 16.60 -3.69
N ARG A 177 -0.39 17.39 -3.25
CA ARG A 177 -1.10 17.16 -2.00
C ARG A 177 -2.58 16.91 -2.24
N VAL A 178 -3.09 15.87 -1.62
CA VAL A 178 -4.53 15.56 -1.60
C VAL A 178 -5.18 16.38 -0.48
N LYS A 179 -6.23 17.10 -0.80
CA LYS A 179 -7.01 17.88 0.18
C LYS A 179 -8.41 17.30 0.28
N GLY A 180 -8.77 16.78 1.46
CA GLY A 180 -10.09 16.18 1.71
C GLY A 180 -10.29 14.79 1.11
N GLY A 181 -9.19 14.09 0.75
CA GLY A 181 -9.23 12.72 0.25
C GLY A 181 -8.82 11.67 1.26
N ASN A 182 -8.24 12.08 2.38
CA ASN A 182 -7.89 11.23 3.52
C ASN A 182 -7.95 12.01 4.83
N TYR A 183 -8.09 11.28 5.95
CA TYR A 183 -8.02 11.84 7.30
C TYR A 183 -7.44 10.82 8.29
N ASN A 184 -6.83 11.32 9.38
CA ASN A 184 -6.37 10.45 10.45
C ASN A 184 -7.55 10.05 11.36
N ARG A 185 -7.93 8.76 11.34
CA ARG A 185 -9.10 8.21 12.04
C ARG A 185 -8.93 8.08 13.54
N THR A 186 -7.69 8.20 14.04
CA THR A 186 -7.39 8.14 15.47
C THR A 186 -7.31 9.54 16.11
N ALA A 187 -7.33 10.60 15.31
CA ALA A 187 -7.31 11.96 15.80
C ALA A 187 -8.68 12.40 16.33
N LYS A 188 -8.77 12.67 17.65
CA LYS A 188 -10.04 13.07 18.28
C LYS A 188 -10.39 14.56 18.06
N LYS A 189 -9.41 15.46 17.94
CA LYS A 189 -9.62 16.91 17.82
C LYS A 189 -8.72 17.57 16.80
N THR A 190 -7.42 17.35 16.87
CA THR A 190 -6.42 18.00 16.01
C THR A 190 -5.55 16.96 15.37
N CYS A 191 -5.33 17.11 14.07
CA CYS A 191 -4.38 16.33 13.29
C CYS A 191 -3.43 17.32 12.61
N LYS A 192 -2.12 17.09 12.75
CA LYS A 192 -1.09 17.85 12.04
C LYS A 192 -0.84 17.19 10.68
N THR A 193 -0.63 17.99 9.65
CA THR A 193 -0.29 17.45 8.33
C THR A 193 1.21 17.41 8.11
N ASP A 194 1.64 16.61 7.14
CA ASP A 194 3.03 16.44 6.71
C ASP A 194 3.71 17.77 6.33
N GLU A 195 2.96 18.84 6.03
CA GLU A 195 3.51 20.20 5.81
C GLU A 195 4.22 20.79 7.02
N ARG A 196 3.88 20.31 8.21
CA ARG A 196 4.45 20.77 9.49
C ARG A 196 5.39 19.73 10.11
N PHE A 197 5.66 18.63 9.40
CA PHE A 197 6.48 17.55 9.94
C PHE A 197 7.97 17.93 9.88
N THR A 198 8.62 17.97 11.04
CA THR A 198 10.03 18.35 11.23
C THR A 198 10.76 17.36 12.13
N HIS A 199 12.03 17.59 12.42
CA HIS A 199 12.79 16.79 13.38
C HIS A 199 12.27 16.89 14.82
N ASP A 200 11.56 17.98 15.16
CA ASP A 200 10.92 18.18 16.46
C ASP A 200 9.53 17.52 16.57
N SER A 201 9.07 16.87 15.49
CA SER A 201 7.80 16.17 15.48
C SER A 201 7.84 14.94 16.38
N SER A 202 6.75 14.71 17.13
CA SER A 202 6.62 13.59 18.06
C SER A 202 5.58 12.57 17.58
N ASP A 203 5.79 11.28 17.90
CA ASP A 203 4.79 10.23 17.75
C ASP A 203 3.69 10.28 18.84
N ASP A 204 3.81 11.21 19.76
CA ASP A 204 2.73 11.60 20.67
C ASP A 204 1.62 12.41 19.98
N ASP A 205 1.91 13.01 18.83
CA ASP A 205 0.93 13.75 18.03
C ASP A 205 0.27 12.85 16.99
N ARG A 206 -0.92 13.25 16.53
CA ARG A 206 -1.57 12.62 15.38
C ARG A 206 -1.20 13.35 14.10
N TRP A 207 -0.70 12.60 13.14
CA TRP A 207 -0.18 13.10 11.87
C TRP A 207 -0.97 12.54 10.69
N LEU A 208 -1.01 13.29 9.61
CA LEU A 208 -1.62 12.89 8.34
C LEU A 208 -0.65 13.17 7.21
N ASP A 209 -0.29 12.14 6.45
CA ASP A 209 0.39 12.32 5.18
C ASP A 209 -0.63 12.64 4.08
N THR A 210 -0.55 13.83 3.51
CA THR A 210 -1.38 14.28 2.39
C THR A 210 -0.65 14.21 1.06
N THR A 211 0.62 13.80 1.07
CA THR A 211 1.45 13.74 -0.16
C THR A 211 1.04 12.57 -1.04
N LEU A 212 0.82 12.88 -2.30
CA LEU A 212 0.69 11.93 -3.40
C LEU A 212 1.92 12.03 -4.30
N GLN A 213 2.54 10.89 -4.60
CA GLN A 213 3.71 10.78 -5.48
C GLN A 213 3.35 9.94 -6.71
N ALA A 214 3.81 10.36 -7.89
CA ALA A 214 3.57 9.68 -9.16
C ALA A 214 4.89 9.47 -9.91
N LEU A 215 5.16 8.23 -10.30
CA LEU A 215 6.26 7.84 -11.17
C LEU A 215 5.69 7.62 -12.57
N LEU A 216 6.21 8.37 -13.54
CA LEU A 216 5.86 8.23 -14.95
C LEU A 216 7.07 7.63 -15.69
N PHE A 217 6.84 6.55 -16.42
CA PHE A 217 7.85 5.92 -17.27
C PHE A 217 7.47 6.20 -18.72
N HIS A 218 8.12 7.20 -19.33
CA HIS A 218 7.93 7.59 -20.71
C HIS A 218 8.72 6.65 -21.62
N ARG A 219 8.03 5.92 -22.49
CA ARG A 219 8.61 4.89 -23.35
C ARG A 219 8.41 5.24 -24.82
N ALA A 220 9.49 5.28 -25.59
CA ALA A 220 9.41 5.60 -27.01
C ALA A 220 8.56 4.60 -27.79
N GLY A 221 7.52 5.08 -28.50
CA GLY A 221 6.63 4.24 -29.29
C GLY A 221 5.65 3.37 -28.50
N LYS A 222 5.64 3.48 -27.15
CA LYS A 222 4.72 2.76 -26.27
C LYS A 222 3.99 3.74 -25.33
N ARG A 223 2.93 3.26 -24.67
CA ARG A 223 2.22 4.05 -23.66
C ARG A 223 3.12 4.39 -22.50
N THR A 224 2.94 5.57 -21.91
CA THR A 224 3.53 5.94 -20.63
C THR A 224 2.94 5.06 -19.52
N LEU A 225 3.80 4.50 -18.66
CA LEU A 225 3.34 3.82 -17.44
C LEU A 225 3.22 4.84 -16.32
N LEU A 226 2.16 4.72 -15.52
CA LEU A 226 1.88 5.59 -14.38
C LEU A 226 1.70 4.73 -13.13
N TRP A 227 2.62 4.87 -12.20
CA TRP A 227 2.55 4.26 -10.87
C TRP A 227 2.49 5.35 -9.83
N TYR A 228 1.49 5.33 -8.96
CA TYR A 228 1.34 6.34 -7.92
C TYR A 228 1.21 5.73 -6.53
N HIS A 229 1.65 6.50 -5.55
CA HIS A 229 1.65 6.16 -4.14
C HIS A 229 0.84 7.20 -3.36
N PHE A 230 0.00 6.73 -2.45
CA PHE A 230 -0.78 7.57 -1.55
C PHE A 230 -1.19 6.76 -0.32
N SER A 231 -1.37 7.43 0.83
CA SER A 231 -1.70 6.80 2.11
C SER A 231 -3.17 7.04 2.46
N ALA A 232 -4.02 6.06 2.16
CA ALA A 232 -5.41 6.00 2.63
C ALA A 232 -5.95 4.57 2.49
N HIS A 233 -6.63 4.05 3.52
CA HIS A 233 -7.31 2.76 3.44
C HIS A 233 -8.27 2.72 2.24
N ALA A 234 -8.31 1.60 1.52
CA ALA A 234 -9.30 1.37 0.47
C ALA A 234 -10.57 0.76 1.08
N VAL A 235 -11.35 1.60 1.79
CA VAL A 235 -12.46 1.18 2.67
C VAL A 235 -13.72 2.03 2.49
N CYS A 236 -13.89 2.63 1.30
CA CYS A 236 -15.09 3.43 0.99
C CYS A 236 -16.38 2.61 1.02
N PHE A 237 -16.31 1.30 0.78
CA PHE A 237 -17.48 0.44 0.67
C PHE A 237 -17.46 -0.68 1.72
N SER A 238 -18.64 -0.98 2.27
CA SER A 238 -18.85 -2.09 3.22
C SER A 238 -19.98 -3.02 2.81
N ASP A 239 -20.50 -2.85 1.59
CA ASP A 239 -21.49 -3.71 0.97
C ASP A 239 -20.85 -5.00 0.38
N GLU A 240 -21.60 -5.71 -0.46
CA GLU A 240 -21.22 -7.01 -1.04
C GLU A 240 -20.83 -6.90 -2.53
N ALA A 241 -20.55 -5.70 -3.02
CA ALA A 241 -20.05 -5.50 -4.39
C ALA A 241 -18.52 -5.45 -4.42
N ALA A 242 -17.91 -6.42 -5.10
CA ALA A 242 -16.46 -6.55 -5.18
C ALA A 242 -15.80 -5.52 -6.10
N GLY A 243 -14.56 -5.14 -5.77
CA GLY A 243 -13.73 -4.26 -6.59
C GLY A 243 -12.55 -3.63 -5.87
N PRO A 244 -11.73 -2.85 -6.60
CA PRO A 244 -10.53 -2.20 -6.07
C PRO A 244 -10.81 -1.02 -5.13
N ASP A 245 -12.09 -0.70 -4.81
CA ASP A 245 -12.46 0.47 -4.00
C ASP A 245 -12.08 1.80 -4.70
N TRP A 246 -11.82 2.89 -3.93
CA TRP A 246 -11.46 4.18 -4.51
C TRP A 246 -10.29 4.14 -5.51
N PRO A 247 -9.24 3.29 -5.38
CA PRO A 247 -8.18 3.22 -6.39
C PRO A 247 -8.70 2.83 -7.79
N GLY A 248 -9.66 1.91 -7.86
CA GLY A 248 -10.30 1.54 -9.12
C GLY A 248 -11.09 2.69 -9.75
N MET A 249 -11.82 3.45 -8.93
CA MET A 249 -12.58 4.61 -9.40
C MET A 249 -11.67 5.73 -9.91
N VAL A 250 -10.55 6.00 -9.25
CA VAL A 250 -9.50 6.93 -9.74
C VAL A 250 -8.92 6.45 -11.06
N ALA A 251 -8.63 5.15 -11.17
CA ALA A 251 -8.12 4.55 -12.41
C ALA A 251 -9.12 4.69 -13.57
N GLU A 252 -10.41 4.54 -13.30
CA GLU A 252 -11.46 4.73 -14.31
C GLU A 252 -11.51 6.18 -14.81
N LEU A 253 -11.46 7.17 -13.91
CA LEU A 253 -11.41 8.59 -14.28
C LEU A 253 -10.20 8.92 -15.16
N LEU A 254 -9.00 8.43 -14.81
CA LEU A 254 -7.80 8.65 -15.61
C LEU A 254 -7.86 7.96 -16.97
N ARG A 255 -8.36 6.74 -17.05
CA ARG A 255 -8.55 6.06 -18.34
C ARG A 255 -9.52 6.82 -19.24
N LYS A 256 -10.63 7.30 -18.68
CA LYS A 256 -11.66 8.02 -19.43
C LYS A 256 -11.18 9.38 -19.91
N ASN A 257 -10.55 10.16 -19.05
CA ASN A 257 -10.26 11.56 -19.29
C ASN A 257 -8.86 11.79 -19.87
N GLU A 258 -7.85 11.04 -19.39
CA GLU A 258 -6.44 11.26 -19.71
C GLU A 258 -5.83 10.17 -20.60
N LYS A 259 -6.58 9.08 -20.86
CA LYS A 259 -6.08 7.88 -21.56
C LYS A 259 -4.88 7.22 -20.86
N LEU A 260 -4.71 7.47 -19.55
CA LEU A 260 -3.71 6.84 -18.71
C LEU A 260 -4.32 5.68 -17.92
N GLN A 261 -3.54 4.64 -17.72
CA GLN A 261 -3.89 3.52 -16.86
C GLN A 261 -2.94 3.53 -15.66
N PRO A 262 -3.39 3.99 -14.49
CA PRO A 262 -2.54 4.05 -13.32
C PRO A 262 -2.46 2.70 -12.61
N SER A 263 -1.33 2.46 -11.95
CA SER A 263 -1.13 1.41 -10.96
C SER A 263 -0.90 2.05 -9.59
N PHE A 264 -1.53 1.51 -8.57
CA PHE A 264 -1.52 2.07 -7.22
C PHE A 264 -0.61 1.27 -6.27
N LEU A 265 0.18 1.97 -5.48
CA LEU A 265 0.95 1.44 -4.36
C LEU A 265 0.41 2.02 -3.05
N GLN A 266 -0.07 1.16 -2.15
CA GLN A 266 -0.61 1.56 -0.86
C GLN A 266 0.48 2.08 0.07
N GLY A 267 0.21 3.22 0.68
CA GLY A 267 1.15 3.86 1.60
C GLY A 267 1.02 3.39 3.05
N HIS A 268 1.60 4.18 3.96
CA HIS A 268 1.54 4.00 5.40
C HIS A 268 0.22 4.56 5.96
N CYS A 269 -0.84 3.80 5.80
CA CYS A 269 -2.20 4.24 6.10
C CYS A 269 -2.81 3.59 7.35
N GLY A 270 -2.00 3.06 8.28
CA GLY A 270 -2.51 2.36 9.46
C GLY A 270 -3.53 3.16 10.28
N ASP A 271 -3.33 4.46 10.41
CA ASP A 271 -4.23 5.39 11.09
C ASP A 271 -5.04 6.28 10.14
N VAL A 272 -5.10 5.97 8.82
CA VAL A 272 -5.67 6.87 7.81
C VAL A 272 -6.79 6.21 7.03
N ASP A 273 -7.97 6.82 7.07
CA ASP A 273 -9.14 6.46 6.27
C ASP A 273 -9.34 7.45 5.10
N PRO A 274 -10.09 7.03 4.05
CA PRO A 274 -10.50 7.91 2.96
C PRO A 274 -11.54 8.92 3.45
N GLY A 275 -11.61 10.09 2.81
CA GLY A 275 -12.59 11.13 3.12
C GLY A 275 -12.00 12.35 3.83
N ASN A 276 -12.85 13.16 4.44
CA ASN A 276 -12.46 14.39 5.12
C ASN A 276 -12.67 14.36 6.65
N GLY A 277 -13.03 13.23 7.22
CA GLY A 277 -13.27 13.05 8.65
C GLY A 277 -14.64 13.50 9.14
N GLY A 278 -15.49 14.05 8.30
CA GLY A 278 -16.83 14.55 8.66
C GLY A 278 -17.90 13.44 8.79
N SER A 279 -17.78 12.39 8.02
CA SER A 279 -18.50 11.12 8.15
C SER A 279 -17.54 10.01 7.82
N PRO A 280 -17.58 8.86 8.51
CA PRO A 280 -16.61 7.79 8.29
C PRO A 280 -16.59 7.24 6.85
N ARG A 281 -17.46 7.68 6.01
CA ARG A 281 -17.56 7.23 4.60
C ARG A 281 -18.18 8.33 3.75
N ASN A 282 -17.64 9.52 3.88
CA ASN A 282 -18.01 10.63 3.00
C ASN A 282 -17.85 10.20 1.57
N GLY A 283 -18.93 10.09 0.90
CA GLY A 283 -19.12 9.58 -0.43
C GLY A 283 -17.85 9.26 -1.21
N PRO A 284 -17.67 8.04 -1.68
CA PRO A 284 -16.46 7.64 -2.41
C PRO A 284 -16.13 8.62 -3.53
N GLU A 285 -17.14 9.27 -4.13
CA GLU A 285 -16.99 10.26 -5.19
C GLU A 285 -16.17 11.47 -4.76
N GLN A 286 -16.37 12.00 -3.54
CA GLN A 286 -15.60 13.13 -3.04
C GLN A 286 -14.14 12.75 -2.82
N THR A 287 -13.88 11.59 -2.22
CA THR A 287 -12.53 11.04 -2.02
C THR A 287 -11.82 10.85 -3.36
N VAL A 288 -12.49 10.17 -4.29
CA VAL A 288 -11.99 9.90 -5.62
C VAL A 288 -11.68 11.19 -6.38
N GLN A 289 -12.57 12.19 -6.32
CA GLN A 289 -12.35 13.47 -6.98
C GLN A 289 -11.15 14.23 -6.40
N ALA A 290 -10.97 14.22 -5.07
CA ALA A 290 -9.83 14.86 -4.41
C ALA A 290 -8.49 14.21 -4.83
N ILE A 291 -8.44 12.87 -4.85
CA ILE A 291 -7.24 12.12 -5.25
C ILE A 291 -6.98 12.29 -6.75
N TYR A 292 -8.02 12.22 -7.60
CA TYR A 292 -7.89 12.42 -9.05
C TYR A 292 -7.31 13.79 -9.39
N LEU A 293 -7.83 14.87 -8.79
CA LEU A 293 -7.31 16.22 -9.00
C LEU A 293 -5.86 16.39 -8.52
N ALA A 294 -5.51 15.75 -7.41
CA ALA A 294 -4.13 15.75 -6.94
C ALA A 294 -3.21 14.98 -7.89
N LEU A 295 -3.66 13.83 -8.39
CA LEU A 295 -2.88 13.03 -9.33
C LEU A 295 -2.67 13.76 -10.67
N GLN A 296 -3.70 14.46 -11.18
CA GLN A 296 -3.55 15.34 -12.35
C GLN A 296 -2.48 16.41 -12.11
N LYS A 297 -2.46 17.04 -10.93
CA LYS A 297 -1.43 18.04 -10.57
C LYS A 297 -0.04 17.40 -10.49
N ALA A 298 0.09 16.23 -9.88
CA ALA A 298 1.35 15.52 -9.82
C ALA A 298 1.88 15.18 -11.22
N ILE A 299 1.03 14.67 -12.11
CA ILE A 299 1.38 14.39 -13.51
C ILE A 299 1.83 15.67 -14.23
N ALA A 300 1.07 16.76 -14.12
CA ALA A 300 1.37 18.01 -14.79
C ALA A 300 2.65 18.71 -14.28
N SER A 301 3.01 18.47 -13.00
CA SER A 301 4.21 19.05 -12.37
C SER A 301 5.39 18.07 -12.32
N ALA A 302 5.28 16.92 -12.99
CA ALA A 302 6.33 15.92 -12.98
C ALA A 302 7.64 16.45 -13.58
N VAL A 303 8.74 16.19 -12.89
CA VAL A 303 10.08 16.60 -13.31
C VAL A 303 10.91 15.35 -13.67
N PRO A 304 11.80 15.47 -14.66
CA PRO A 304 12.70 14.37 -15.01
C PRO A 304 13.46 13.84 -13.79
N LEU A 305 13.51 12.53 -13.67
CA LEU A 305 14.29 11.80 -12.68
C LEU A 305 15.41 11.04 -13.42
N PRO A 306 16.66 11.52 -13.40
CA PRO A 306 17.77 10.77 -13.96
C PRO A 306 17.95 9.44 -13.23
N VAL A 307 18.08 8.35 -14.01
CA VAL A 307 18.31 7.02 -13.47
C VAL A 307 19.71 6.57 -13.89
N ASP A 308 20.63 6.66 -12.96
CA ASP A 308 22.03 6.21 -13.08
C ASP A 308 22.27 4.86 -12.37
N ARG A 309 21.28 4.41 -11.60
CA ARG A 309 21.35 3.16 -10.81
C ARG A 309 19.96 2.58 -10.55
N LEU A 310 19.91 1.27 -10.51
CA LEU A 310 18.80 0.47 -9.99
C LEU A 310 19.38 -0.54 -9.02
N ARG A 311 19.04 -0.41 -7.74
CA ARG A 311 19.54 -1.28 -6.66
C ARG A 311 18.38 -1.83 -5.87
N THR A 312 18.57 -2.97 -5.23
CA THR A 312 17.55 -3.56 -4.37
C THR A 312 18.19 -4.26 -3.20
N LEU A 313 17.52 -4.20 -2.06
CA LEU A 313 17.93 -4.87 -0.84
C LEU A 313 16.73 -5.52 -0.19
N ARG A 314 16.92 -6.66 0.44
CA ARG A 314 15.90 -7.41 1.17
C ARG A 314 16.55 -8.00 2.43
N GLU A 315 16.02 -7.63 3.60
CA GLU A 315 16.62 -8.02 4.88
C GLU A 315 15.54 -8.54 5.83
N PRO A 316 15.88 -9.55 6.66
CA PRO A 316 15.00 -10.01 7.72
C PRO A 316 14.86 -8.92 8.79
N PHE A 317 13.66 -8.84 9.36
CA PHE A 317 13.36 -8.04 10.54
C PHE A 317 12.50 -8.86 11.49
N SER A 318 12.64 -8.66 12.77
CA SER A 318 11.85 -9.34 13.80
C SER A 318 11.11 -8.32 14.66
N VAL A 319 9.79 -8.32 14.57
CA VAL A 319 8.93 -7.40 15.32
C VAL A 319 8.85 -7.87 16.78
N PRO A 320 9.20 -7.04 17.78
CA PRO A 320 9.11 -7.43 19.19
C PRO A 320 7.64 -7.54 19.63
N LEU A 321 7.36 -8.57 20.44
CA LEU A 321 6.03 -8.92 20.95
C LEU A 321 5.89 -8.56 22.44
N ASP A 322 4.69 -8.17 22.85
CA ASP A 322 4.31 -8.01 24.25
C ASP A 322 3.62 -9.26 24.80
N MET A 323 4.41 -10.22 25.22
CA MET A 323 3.92 -11.48 25.77
C MET A 323 3.29 -11.32 27.15
N ALA A 324 3.61 -10.24 27.89
CA ALA A 324 2.97 -9.93 29.16
C ALA A 324 1.52 -9.48 28.94
N LEU A 325 1.29 -8.65 27.92
CA LEU A 325 -0.06 -8.22 27.51
C LEU A 325 -0.88 -9.42 26.99
N LEU A 326 -0.30 -10.30 26.17
CA LEU A 326 -0.98 -11.53 25.75
C LEU A 326 -1.41 -12.38 26.94
N LYS A 327 -0.50 -12.61 27.89
CA LYS A 327 -0.77 -13.36 29.13
C LYS A 327 -1.90 -12.72 29.94
N SER A 328 -1.92 -11.39 30.02
CA SER A 328 -3.00 -10.66 30.72
C SER A 328 -4.36 -10.88 30.06
N TRP A 329 -4.44 -10.91 28.73
CA TRP A 329 -5.68 -11.20 27.98
C TRP A 329 -6.18 -12.62 28.23
N LEU A 330 -5.29 -13.62 28.23
CA LEU A 330 -5.65 -15.00 28.52
C LEU A 330 -6.20 -15.14 29.96
N GLN A 331 -5.53 -14.52 30.92
CA GLN A 331 -5.97 -14.50 32.32
C GLN A 331 -7.31 -13.77 32.51
N GLN A 332 -7.51 -12.64 31.82
CA GLN A 332 -8.77 -11.89 31.86
C GLN A 332 -9.92 -12.77 31.39
N TYR A 333 -9.79 -13.39 30.22
CA TYR A 333 -10.85 -14.26 29.68
C TYR A 333 -11.11 -15.47 30.62
N GLN A 334 -10.06 -16.07 31.13
CA GLN A 334 -10.20 -17.23 32.03
C GLN A 334 -10.94 -16.92 33.32
N LYS A 335 -10.74 -15.72 33.87
CA LYS A 335 -11.33 -15.29 35.15
C LYS A 335 -12.71 -14.67 35.01
N GLU A 336 -12.94 -13.90 33.96
CA GLU A 336 -14.11 -13.03 33.79
C GLU A 336 -14.60 -13.04 32.31
N PRO A 337 -14.95 -14.23 31.74
CA PRO A 337 -15.34 -14.33 30.34
C PRO A 337 -16.59 -13.48 30.02
N GLU A 338 -17.48 -13.28 30.99
CA GLU A 338 -18.69 -12.46 30.86
C GLU A 338 -18.40 -10.96 30.64
N LYS A 339 -17.19 -10.50 31.00
CA LYS A 339 -16.73 -9.13 30.73
C LYS A 339 -16.07 -8.98 29.36
N CYS A 340 -15.73 -10.12 28.70
CA CYS A 340 -15.04 -10.15 27.41
C CYS A 340 -16.04 -10.20 26.25
N VAL A 341 -16.96 -9.21 26.17
CA VAL A 341 -18.10 -9.22 25.23
C VAL A 341 -18.21 -7.95 24.38
N LYS A 342 -17.26 -7.01 24.50
CA LYS A 342 -17.23 -5.75 23.75
C LYS A 342 -15.85 -5.10 23.75
N GLY A 343 -15.72 -4.01 22.98
CA GLY A 343 -14.47 -3.24 22.90
C GLY A 343 -13.30 -4.10 22.38
N PRO A 344 -12.25 -4.32 23.17
CA PRO A 344 -11.10 -5.14 22.76
C PRO A 344 -11.42 -6.60 22.41
N TRP A 345 -12.60 -7.08 22.74
CA TRP A 345 -13.07 -8.45 22.53
C TRP A 345 -14.09 -8.59 21.40
N VAL A 346 -14.47 -7.48 20.75
CA VAL A 346 -15.46 -7.41 19.66
C VAL A 346 -16.85 -7.85 20.14
N ASP A 347 -17.07 -9.15 20.35
CA ASP A 347 -18.26 -9.77 20.97
C ASP A 347 -17.88 -11.07 21.71
N ALA A 348 -18.86 -11.67 22.39
CA ALA A 348 -18.66 -12.88 23.18
C ALA A 348 -18.23 -14.10 22.35
N GLY A 349 -18.76 -14.22 21.13
CA GLY A 349 -18.43 -15.32 20.22
C GLY A 349 -17.00 -15.21 19.70
N PHE A 350 -16.57 -14.02 19.32
CA PHE A 350 -15.21 -13.72 18.94
C PHE A 350 -14.22 -14.00 20.09
N ALA A 351 -14.54 -13.53 21.30
CA ALA A 351 -13.69 -13.73 22.48
C ALA A 351 -13.52 -15.21 22.83
N ALA A 352 -14.59 -15.99 22.79
CA ALA A 352 -14.57 -17.43 23.03
C ALA A 352 -13.73 -18.18 21.99
N ASP A 353 -13.90 -17.83 20.73
CA ASP A 353 -13.14 -18.43 19.63
C ASP A 353 -11.64 -18.10 19.73
N TRP A 354 -11.32 -16.83 20.02
CA TRP A 354 -9.93 -16.40 20.23
C TRP A 354 -9.29 -17.14 21.42
N PHE A 355 -9.97 -17.23 22.56
CA PHE A 355 -9.43 -17.90 23.74
C PHE A 355 -9.19 -19.39 23.47
N ARG A 356 -10.12 -20.08 22.81
CA ARG A 356 -9.97 -21.50 22.45
C ARG A 356 -8.71 -21.74 21.61
N ALA A 357 -8.41 -20.85 20.67
CA ALA A 357 -7.25 -20.93 19.80
C ALA A 357 -5.93 -20.62 20.53
N ASN A 358 -5.98 -19.80 21.59
CA ASN A 358 -4.78 -19.26 22.23
C ASN A 358 -4.51 -19.79 23.65
N ALA A 359 -5.44 -20.55 24.26
CA ALA A 359 -5.33 -21.02 25.64
C ALA A 359 -4.07 -21.88 25.93
N GLN A 360 -3.56 -22.56 24.91
CA GLN A 360 -2.36 -23.40 24.96
C GLN A 360 -1.20 -22.84 24.15
N ARG A 361 -1.25 -21.55 23.77
CA ARG A 361 -0.18 -20.94 22.97
C ARG A 361 1.14 -20.93 23.72
N ASP A 362 2.20 -21.27 23.01
CA ASP A 362 3.56 -21.11 23.52
C ASP A 362 3.86 -19.60 23.72
N LEU A 363 4.23 -19.25 24.95
CA LEU A 363 4.56 -17.88 25.34
C LEU A 363 6.08 -17.59 25.28
N SER A 364 6.89 -18.50 24.79
CA SER A 364 8.34 -18.32 24.67
C SER A 364 8.75 -17.47 23.47
N GLN A 365 7.89 -17.37 22.44
CA GLN A 365 8.15 -16.58 21.25
C GLN A 365 8.05 -15.08 21.59
N THR A 366 9.17 -14.37 21.54
CA THR A 366 9.23 -12.93 21.85
C THR A 366 9.27 -12.02 20.64
N HIS A 367 9.37 -12.58 19.44
CA HIS A 367 9.47 -11.82 18.18
C HIS A 367 8.69 -12.52 17.07
N LEU A 368 8.12 -11.72 16.16
CA LEU A 368 7.47 -12.18 14.94
C LEU A 368 8.38 -11.86 13.74
N PRO A 369 8.87 -12.87 12.99
CA PRO A 369 9.76 -12.64 11.86
C PRO A 369 9.00 -12.06 10.68
N CYS A 370 9.63 -11.11 9.98
CA CYS A 370 9.17 -10.57 8.71
C CYS A 370 10.35 -10.13 7.84
N THR A 371 10.07 -9.45 6.76
CA THR A 371 11.10 -8.94 5.86
C THR A 371 10.79 -7.49 5.50
N LEU A 372 11.82 -6.65 5.55
CA LEU A 372 11.83 -5.34 4.93
C LEU A 372 12.55 -5.43 3.59
N SER A 373 12.20 -4.56 2.65
CA SER A 373 12.93 -4.49 1.40
C SER A 373 12.88 -3.09 0.80
N ALA A 374 13.89 -2.74 0.01
CA ALA A 374 13.96 -1.44 -0.64
C ALA A 374 14.43 -1.57 -2.09
N VAL A 375 14.05 -0.59 -2.89
CA VAL A 375 14.52 -0.38 -4.26
C VAL A 375 14.99 1.06 -4.38
N GLN A 376 16.18 1.26 -4.92
CA GLN A 376 16.73 2.56 -5.29
C GLN A 376 16.63 2.72 -6.80
N LEU A 377 15.92 3.75 -7.24
CA LEU A 377 15.78 4.14 -8.66
C LEU A 377 16.33 5.57 -8.82
N GLY A 378 17.57 5.70 -9.23
CA GLY A 378 18.27 6.99 -9.21
C GLY A 378 18.26 7.62 -7.81
N GLU A 379 17.68 8.81 -7.66
CA GLU A 379 17.54 9.52 -6.39
C GLU A 379 16.25 9.20 -5.60
N VAL A 380 15.42 8.29 -6.10
CA VAL A 380 14.17 7.88 -5.42
C VAL A 380 14.33 6.50 -4.81
N ALA A 381 13.88 6.33 -3.57
CA ALA A 381 13.76 5.03 -2.92
C ALA A 381 12.29 4.60 -2.79
N LEU A 382 12.04 3.31 -2.92
CA LEU A 382 10.80 2.67 -2.51
C LEU A 382 11.15 1.72 -1.36
N LEU A 383 10.59 1.96 -0.19
CA LEU A 383 10.67 1.08 0.96
C LEU A 383 9.41 0.23 1.01
N PHE A 384 9.54 -1.08 1.21
CA PHE A 384 8.44 -2.02 1.28
C PHE A 384 8.42 -2.73 2.63
N HIS A 385 7.25 -2.79 3.27
CA HIS A 385 7.06 -3.45 4.56
C HIS A 385 5.70 -4.15 4.66
N PRO A 386 5.57 -5.21 5.48
CA PRO A 386 4.33 -5.98 5.61
C PRO A 386 3.37 -5.45 6.67
N GLY A 387 3.55 -4.23 7.18
CA GLY A 387 2.75 -3.68 8.27
C GLY A 387 1.75 -2.63 7.83
N GLU A 388 0.81 -2.35 8.74
CA GLU A 388 -0.11 -1.21 8.70
C GLU A 388 0.51 -0.06 9.53
N LEU A 389 1.50 0.62 8.95
CA LEU A 389 2.30 1.62 9.64
C LEU A 389 1.52 2.92 9.85
N TYR A 390 1.58 3.50 11.06
CA TYR A 390 1.00 4.80 11.37
C TYR A 390 1.74 5.94 10.67
N SER A 391 1.00 7.01 10.36
CA SER A 391 1.46 8.18 9.58
C SER A 391 2.77 8.77 10.09
N TYR A 392 2.94 8.93 11.41
CA TYR A 392 4.16 9.49 11.99
C TYR A 392 5.42 8.75 11.50
N TYR A 393 5.40 7.43 11.54
CA TYR A 393 6.59 6.63 11.22
C TYR A 393 6.91 6.63 9.73
N GLY A 394 5.89 6.62 8.86
CA GLY A 394 6.09 6.78 7.43
C GLY A 394 6.67 8.16 7.08
N LEU A 395 6.19 9.21 7.74
CA LEU A 395 6.73 10.56 7.61
C LEU A 395 8.16 10.66 8.15
N ALA A 396 8.48 10.02 9.27
CA ALA A 396 9.83 9.98 9.84
C ALA A 396 10.81 9.26 8.88
N ILE A 397 10.41 8.13 8.30
CA ILE A 397 11.22 7.44 7.28
C ILE A 397 11.48 8.35 6.08
N ARG A 398 10.46 9.04 5.58
CA ARG A 398 10.62 9.96 4.43
C ARG A 398 11.52 11.14 4.72
N ARG A 399 11.43 11.71 5.93
CA ARG A 399 12.26 12.85 6.39
C ARG A 399 13.74 12.47 6.52
N ASP A 400 13.99 11.30 7.12
CA ASP A 400 15.35 10.88 7.50
C ASP A 400 16.02 9.96 6.46
N SER A 401 15.33 9.65 5.37
CA SER A 401 15.86 8.88 4.25
C SER A 401 17.01 9.64 3.55
N PRO A 402 18.09 8.94 3.14
CA PRO A 402 19.17 9.57 2.38
C PRO A 402 18.77 9.88 0.93
N SER A 403 17.63 9.35 0.46
CA SER A 403 17.15 9.58 -0.90
C SER A 403 16.36 10.89 -0.97
N ARG A 404 16.40 11.55 -2.12
CA ARG A 404 15.65 12.80 -2.38
C ARG A 404 14.16 12.65 -2.12
N GLU A 405 13.59 11.52 -2.52
CA GLU A 405 12.20 11.14 -2.23
C GLU A 405 12.14 9.66 -1.86
N THR A 406 11.25 9.32 -0.94
CA THR A 406 11.01 7.94 -0.53
C THR A 406 9.52 7.64 -0.52
N LEU A 407 9.13 6.59 -1.24
CA LEU A 407 7.78 6.02 -1.21
C LEU A 407 7.79 4.90 -0.16
N VAL A 408 6.97 5.03 0.89
CA VAL A 408 6.87 4.03 1.96
C VAL A 408 5.65 3.16 1.69
N VAL A 409 5.88 2.00 1.09
CA VAL A 409 4.85 1.08 0.59
C VAL A 409 4.55 0.01 1.64
N GLY A 410 3.35 0.04 2.17
CA GLY A 410 2.84 -0.96 3.12
C GLY A 410 2.30 -2.23 2.44
N TYR A 411 1.77 -3.15 3.25
CA TYR A 411 1.02 -4.34 2.79
C TYR A 411 1.79 -5.19 1.76
N THR A 412 3.10 -5.20 1.89
CA THR A 412 4.00 -5.88 0.95
C THR A 412 4.57 -7.16 1.53
N ASP A 413 4.49 -8.24 0.75
CA ASP A 413 5.06 -9.56 1.08
C ASP A 413 4.52 -10.18 2.39
N GLY A 414 3.35 -9.73 2.88
CA GLY A 414 2.70 -10.20 4.09
C GLY A 414 1.78 -9.15 4.72
N LEU A 415 1.11 -9.54 5.81
CA LEU A 415 0.39 -8.65 6.71
C LEU A 415 0.73 -9.00 8.15
N LEU A 416 1.33 -8.06 8.88
CA LEU A 416 1.65 -8.20 10.30
C LEU A 416 0.53 -7.65 11.21
N GLY A 417 -0.23 -6.68 10.70
CA GLY A 417 -1.11 -5.79 11.45
C GLY A 417 -0.48 -4.43 11.73
N TYR A 418 -1.02 -3.73 12.70
CA TYR A 418 -0.70 -2.32 12.94
C TYR A 418 0.62 -2.11 13.68
N LEU A 419 1.44 -1.25 13.10
CA LEU A 419 2.63 -0.69 13.75
C LEU A 419 2.28 0.73 14.20
N CYS A 420 1.75 0.83 15.40
CA CYS A 420 1.20 2.05 15.97
C CYS A 420 2.12 2.66 17.06
N ASP A 421 1.80 3.88 17.46
CA ASP A 421 2.54 4.59 18.51
C ASP A 421 2.25 4.04 19.92
N PRO A 422 3.11 4.36 20.91
CA PRO A 422 2.90 3.89 22.29
C PRO A 422 1.58 4.35 22.93
N LYS A 423 1.03 5.50 22.50
CA LYS A 423 -0.27 5.99 23.00
C LYS A 423 -1.43 5.11 22.58
N ALA A 424 -1.37 4.48 21.42
CA ALA A 424 -2.39 3.53 20.98
C ALA A 424 -2.50 2.34 21.96
N TYR A 425 -1.37 1.86 22.48
CA TYR A 425 -1.35 0.80 23.51
C TYR A 425 -1.88 1.30 24.85
N GLN A 426 -1.46 2.49 25.30
CA GLN A 426 -1.93 3.10 26.55
C GLN A 426 -3.45 3.38 26.52
N ALA A 427 -3.97 3.81 25.39
CA ALA A 427 -5.37 4.13 25.21
C ALA A 427 -6.23 2.89 24.88
N GLY A 428 -5.63 1.70 24.68
CA GLY A 428 -6.36 0.50 24.26
C GLY A 428 -7.04 0.67 22.89
N GLU A 429 -6.37 1.33 21.94
CA GLU A 429 -6.94 1.55 20.60
C GLU A 429 -7.11 0.23 19.83
N TYR A 430 -8.05 0.22 18.90
CA TYR A 430 -8.37 -0.91 18.02
C TYR A 430 -7.11 -1.56 17.41
N ALA A 431 -6.21 -0.75 16.88
CA ALA A 431 -4.97 -1.19 16.26
C ALA A 431 -4.06 -2.01 17.21
N ALA A 432 -3.97 -1.58 18.48
CA ALA A 432 -3.08 -2.17 19.47
C ALA A 432 -3.66 -3.41 20.17
N VAL A 433 -5.01 -3.45 20.37
CA VAL A 433 -5.60 -4.46 21.26
C VAL A 433 -6.65 -5.38 20.60
N VAL A 434 -7.25 -4.97 19.47
CA VAL A 434 -8.23 -5.79 18.75
C VAL A 434 -7.57 -6.54 17.58
N VAL A 435 -6.84 -5.83 16.74
CA VAL A 435 -6.25 -6.41 15.51
C VAL A 435 -5.30 -7.57 15.77
N PRO A 436 -4.46 -7.58 16.80
CA PRO A 436 -3.67 -8.78 17.10
C PRO A 436 -4.53 -10.03 17.31
N LYS A 437 -5.71 -9.88 17.93
CA LYS A 437 -6.66 -11.00 18.11
C LYS A 437 -7.32 -11.43 16.80
N ILE A 438 -7.56 -10.48 15.88
CA ILE A 438 -8.11 -10.78 14.54
C ILE A 438 -7.10 -11.59 13.72
N LEU A 439 -5.83 -11.19 13.76
CA LEU A 439 -4.72 -11.85 13.03
C LEU A 439 -4.21 -13.10 13.72
N ASP A 440 -4.72 -13.41 14.92
CA ASP A 440 -4.23 -14.48 15.79
C ASP A 440 -2.73 -14.35 16.13
N ASN A 441 -2.25 -13.10 16.16
CA ASN A 441 -0.89 -12.77 16.55
C ASN A 441 -0.84 -12.32 18.02
N PRO A 442 0.27 -12.55 18.75
CA PRO A 442 0.53 -11.81 19.97
C PRO A 442 0.57 -10.30 19.70
N PRO A 443 0.20 -9.45 20.67
CA PRO A 443 0.32 -8.01 20.52
C PRO A 443 1.78 -7.60 20.34
N PHE A 444 2.03 -6.56 19.55
CA PHE A 444 3.37 -6.03 19.41
C PHE A 444 3.76 -5.22 20.64
N ALA A 445 5.07 -5.17 20.93
CA ALA A 445 5.57 -4.26 21.93
C ALA A 445 5.35 -2.80 21.48
N PRO A 446 5.08 -1.85 22.42
CA PRO A 446 4.86 -0.45 22.05
C PRO A 446 6.03 0.23 21.33
N THR A 447 7.21 -0.39 21.34
CA THR A 447 8.41 0.06 20.63
C THR A 447 8.53 -0.47 19.20
N ALA A 448 7.65 -1.37 18.76
CA ALA A 448 7.76 -2.10 17.49
C ALA A 448 7.85 -1.18 16.28
N ALA A 449 7.00 -0.16 16.20
CA ALA A 449 6.99 0.80 15.09
C ALA A 449 8.30 1.63 15.04
N ARG A 450 8.82 2.07 16.20
CA ARG A 450 10.10 2.79 16.29
C ARG A 450 11.27 1.92 15.85
N GLN A 451 11.30 0.64 16.28
CA GLN A 451 12.36 -0.30 15.89
C GLN A 451 12.32 -0.62 14.39
N MET A 452 11.13 -0.82 13.80
CA MET A 452 11.00 -1.03 12.36
C MET A 452 11.43 0.22 11.59
N THR A 453 11.09 1.41 12.04
CA THR A 453 11.53 2.69 11.43
C THR A 453 13.05 2.79 11.42
N ALA A 454 13.72 2.48 12.53
CA ALA A 454 15.17 2.49 12.61
C ALA A 454 15.81 1.45 11.67
N ALA A 455 15.27 0.24 11.60
CA ALA A 455 15.75 -0.80 10.69
C ALA A 455 15.55 -0.40 9.21
N ALA A 456 14.41 0.21 8.87
CA ALA A 456 14.12 0.71 7.54
C ALA A 456 15.11 1.81 7.12
N LEU A 457 15.42 2.75 8.00
CA LEU A 457 16.42 3.81 7.74
C LEU A 457 17.84 3.25 7.60
N ALA A 458 18.24 2.28 8.44
CA ALA A 458 19.52 1.60 8.30
C ALA A 458 19.64 0.91 6.93
N MET A 459 18.58 0.21 6.49
CA MET A 459 18.51 -0.42 5.17
C MET A 459 18.62 0.60 4.03
N LEU A 460 17.88 1.71 4.10
CA LEU A 460 17.93 2.78 3.08
C LEU A 460 19.32 3.41 3.00
N ASN A 461 19.97 3.64 4.13
CA ASN A 461 21.35 4.14 4.18
C ASN A 461 22.34 3.12 3.58
N SER A 462 22.20 1.83 3.92
CA SER A 462 23.03 0.77 3.33
C SER A 462 22.86 0.70 1.81
N LEU A 463 21.62 0.73 1.32
CA LEU A 463 21.31 0.70 -0.11
C LEU A 463 21.83 1.93 -0.86
N HIS A 464 21.73 3.11 -0.26
CA HIS A 464 22.20 4.37 -0.83
C HIS A 464 23.73 4.38 -0.98
N ASN A 465 24.47 3.86 0.01
CA ASN A 465 25.93 3.86 0.10
C ASN A 465 26.61 2.68 -0.64
N GLN A 466 25.86 1.75 -1.22
CA GLN A 466 26.46 0.72 -2.08
C GLN A 466 27.17 1.39 -3.26
N VAL A 467 28.42 1.08 -3.48
CA VAL A 467 29.26 1.59 -4.59
C VAL A 467 28.99 0.83 -5.87
#